data_7d5eab05d7f099e9b5baaeb86cffd20e
#
_entry.id   7d5eab05d7f099e9b5baaeb86cffd20e
#
_cell.length_a   1.000
_cell.length_b   1.000
_cell.length_c   1.000
_cell.angle_alpha   90.00
_cell.angle_beta   90.00
_cell.angle_gamma   90.00
#
_symmetry.space_group_name_H-M   'P 1'
#
loop_
_entity.id
_entity.type
_entity.pdbx_description
1 polymer ?
#
loop_
_entity_poly.entity_id
_entity_poly.type
_entity_poly.pdbx_seq_one_letter_code
_entity_poly.pdbx_strand_id
1 'polypeptide(L)'
;MAKAQTRYKCRSCGYISASYLGRCPNCGSWNQFEKEVQEVRKTSTKQTASRLMPTTGLHEPVTLEKVKAEKETRIPTKFSELNRVLGGGIVTGSLVLIGGDPGIGKSTLMLQIMSTLANEHKVLYVSGEESASQIKLRADRLGVGDSGMYLYPETNMSNIRDQISDLKPDFVVIDSIQTMNEPSLDSMVGSAAQVREVTSELMHIAKIDQITVFIIGHVTKEGAIAGPKILEHMVDTVLYFEGDEHHAYRILHSVKNRFGAANEIGMFEMENSGLKEVTNPSSIFLDERLPNSTGSCVVVSLEGTRPILAEVQALVAPTAFGYAKRTTSGIDYNKAALLLAVLEKRGNLMLQNQDAYLTTTGGIKLSEPAIDLAIVMAIGSSYKDMEIPSEDCFVGEVGLTGEVRRVNKIESRIAEAEKIGFKRIFIPKFCLLYTSPSPRDVEESRMPSSA
;
A
#
# COMPACT_ATOMS: atom_id res chain seq x y z
N MET A 1 32.81 14.46 -9.87
CA MET A 1 33.87 15.45 -10.25
C MET A 1 34.90 14.73 -11.10
N ALA A 2 35.03 15.10 -12.38
CA ALA A 2 35.98 14.50 -13.29
C ALA A 2 37.39 14.92 -12.84
N LYS A 3 38.28 13.95 -12.54
CA LYS A 3 39.70 14.21 -12.27
C LYS A 3 40.36 14.57 -13.58
N ALA A 4 40.70 15.85 -13.77
CA ALA A 4 41.57 16.29 -14.85
C ALA A 4 42.97 15.68 -14.66
N GLN A 5 43.42 14.88 -15.62
CA GLN A 5 44.79 14.36 -15.62
C GLN A 5 45.66 15.31 -16.40
N THR A 6 46.62 15.92 -15.71
CA THR A 6 47.64 16.80 -16.30
C THR A 6 48.75 15.95 -16.93
N ARG A 7 49.05 16.16 -18.22
CA ARG A 7 50.19 15.56 -18.93
C ARG A 7 51.09 16.66 -19.47
N TYR A 8 52.34 16.33 -19.68
CA TYR A 8 53.34 17.25 -20.20
C TYR A 8 53.87 16.72 -21.55
N LYS A 9 53.76 17.51 -22.60
CA LYS A 9 54.16 17.13 -23.97
C LYS A 9 55.38 17.95 -24.39
N CYS A 10 56.43 17.30 -24.89
CA CYS A 10 57.61 17.97 -25.42
C CYS A 10 57.31 18.62 -26.76
N ARG A 11 57.53 19.94 -26.91
CA ARG A 11 57.33 20.69 -28.16
C ARG A 11 58.19 20.23 -29.30
N SER A 12 59.44 19.73 -29.00
CA SER A 12 60.41 19.35 -30.03
C SER A 12 60.17 17.97 -30.63
N CYS A 13 59.66 16.98 -29.87
CA CYS A 13 59.55 15.60 -30.35
C CYS A 13 58.21 14.94 -30.04
N GLY A 14 57.27 15.62 -29.35
CA GLY A 14 55.98 15.07 -29.03
C GLY A 14 55.94 14.06 -27.86
N TYR A 15 57.07 13.79 -27.18
CA TYR A 15 57.14 12.88 -26.05
C TYR A 15 56.21 13.33 -24.92
N ILE A 16 55.43 12.42 -24.33
CA ILE A 16 54.44 12.70 -23.27
C ILE A 16 54.93 12.13 -21.96
N SER A 17 54.91 12.95 -20.90
CA SER A 17 55.23 12.56 -19.52
C SER A 17 54.10 12.90 -18.57
N ALA A 18 53.96 12.11 -17.49
CA ALA A 18 52.97 12.38 -16.41
C ALA A 18 53.41 13.53 -15.49
N SER A 19 54.71 13.89 -15.50
CA SER A 19 55.28 14.99 -14.72
C SER A 19 56.14 15.89 -15.60
N TYR A 20 56.34 17.14 -15.17
CA TYR A 20 57.25 18.06 -15.86
C TYR A 20 58.69 17.57 -15.75
N LEU A 21 59.35 17.43 -16.88
CA LEU A 21 60.76 17.06 -16.96
C LEU A 21 61.56 18.24 -17.52
N GLY A 22 62.59 18.64 -16.79
CA GLY A 22 63.46 19.74 -17.24
C GLY A 22 64.24 19.41 -18.53
N ARG A 23 64.49 18.12 -18.82
CA ARG A 23 65.17 17.64 -20.03
C ARG A 23 64.32 16.48 -20.63
N CYS A 24 64.07 16.54 -21.90
CA CYS A 24 63.32 15.48 -22.59
C CYS A 24 64.21 14.22 -22.75
N PRO A 25 63.73 13.04 -22.25
CA PRO A 25 64.48 11.80 -22.36
C PRO A 25 64.59 11.28 -23.80
N ASN A 26 63.69 11.70 -24.67
CA ASN A 26 63.61 11.21 -26.06
C ASN A 26 64.53 12.06 -27.01
N CYS A 27 64.46 13.40 -26.91
CA CYS A 27 65.19 14.26 -27.84
C CYS A 27 66.30 15.10 -27.16
N GLY A 28 66.49 15.02 -25.84
CA GLY A 28 67.50 15.74 -25.09
C GLY A 28 67.27 17.25 -24.92
N SER A 29 66.20 17.81 -25.46
CA SER A 29 65.92 19.25 -25.39
C SER A 29 65.52 19.66 -23.96
N TRP A 30 66.04 20.87 -23.55
CA TRP A 30 65.73 21.41 -22.22
C TRP A 30 64.53 22.34 -22.23
N ASN A 31 63.71 22.28 -21.14
CA ASN A 31 62.58 23.17 -20.87
C ASN A 31 61.55 23.28 -22.02
N GLN A 32 61.32 22.20 -22.76
CA GLN A 32 60.42 22.15 -23.91
C GLN A 32 59.06 21.44 -23.61
N PHE A 33 58.73 21.21 -22.34
CA PHE A 33 57.49 20.59 -21.95
C PHE A 33 56.36 21.61 -21.75
N GLU A 34 55.26 21.45 -22.43
CA GLU A 34 54.03 22.19 -22.19
C GLU A 34 53.01 21.34 -21.43
N LYS A 35 52.30 22.02 -20.54
CA LYS A 35 51.19 21.42 -19.78
C LYS A 35 49.99 21.26 -20.68
N GLU A 36 49.63 20.03 -20.98
CA GLU A 36 48.40 19.70 -21.70
C GLU A 36 47.41 19.13 -20.69
N VAL A 37 46.31 19.87 -20.46
CA VAL A 37 45.19 19.39 -19.61
C VAL A 37 44.27 18.62 -20.54
N GLN A 38 44.42 17.32 -20.54
CA GLN A 38 43.45 16.47 -21.24
C GLN A 38 42.27 16.24 -20.30
N GLU A 39 41.12 16.79 -20.64
CA GLU A 39 39.88 16.26 -20.14
C GLU A 39 39.81 14.81 -20.63
N VAL A 40 40.04 13.88 -19.72
CA VAL A 40 39.85 12.47 -20.03
C VAL A 40 38.36 12.29 -20.19
N ARG A 41 37.84 12.56 -21.38
CA ARG A 41 36.64 11.85 -21.83
C ARG A 41 37.05 10.38 -21.83
N LYS A 42 36.70 9.68 -20.76
CA LYS A 42 36.66 8.24 -20.79
C LYS A 42 35.72 7.89 -21.94
N THR A 43 36.25 7.54 -23.06
CA THR A 43 35.59 6.65 -24.00
C THR A 43 35.57 5.28 -23.32
N SER A 44 34.82 5.16 -22.25
CA SER A 44 34.17 3.92 -21.95
C SER A 44 33.07 3.84 -23.01
N THR A 45 33.28 3.02 -23.98
CA THR A 45 32.21 2.30 -24.66
C THR A 45 31.43 1.51 -23.62
N LYS A 46 30.69 2.21 -22.83
CA LYS A 46 29.50 1.76 -22.11
C LYS A 46 28.62 2.98 -22.09
N GLN A 47 27.69 2.98 -23.01
CA GLN A 47 26.50 3.78 -22.97
C GLN A 47 25.74 3.48 -21.66
N THR A 48 26.15 4.10 -20.57
CA THR A 48 25.24 4.50 -19.52
C THR A 48 24.59 5.77 -20.01
N ALA A 49 23.84 5.66 -21.09
CA ALA A 49 22.71 6.52 -21.28
C ALA A 49 21.86 6.35 -20.01
N SER A 50 21.62 7.42 -19.26
CA SER A 50 20.40 7.53 -18.50
C SER A 50 19.31 7.22 -19.53
N ARG A 51 18.81 5.99 -19.53
CA ARG A 51 17.66 5.57 -20.32
C ARG A 51 16.45 6.22 -19.65
N LEU A 52 16.31 7.52 -19.90
CA LEU A 52 15.00 8.16 -19.87
C LEU A 52 14.13 7.33 -20.81
N MET A 53 12.95 6.96 -20.36
CA MET A 53 11.96 6.18 -21.10
C MET A 53 12.05 6.49 -22.59
N PRO A 54 12.27 5.52 -23.47
CA PRO A 54 11.91 5.69 -24.85
C PRO A 54 10.38 5.82 -24.88
N THR A 55 9.90 7.00 -25.09
CA THR A 55 8.54 7.20 -25.56
C THR A 55 8.43 6.43 -26.89
N THR A 56 7.50 5.51 -26.96
CA THR A 56 7.15 4.75 -28.13
C THR A 56 7.22 5.63 -29.38
N GLY A 57 8.30 5.52 -30.16
CA GLY A 57 8.40 6.05 -31.52
C GLY A 57 8.30 7.57 -31.73
N LEU A 58 8.07 8.39 -30.73
CA LEU A 58 7.93 9.85 -30.84
C LEU A 58 9.18 10.54 -30.28
N HIS A 59 10.12 10.85 -31.15
CA HIS A 59 11.30 11.67 -30.83
C HIS A 59 11.00 13.18 -30.84
N GLU A 60 9.80 13.59 -31.19
CA GLU A 60 9.37 15.00 -31.26
C GLU A 60 8.27 15.30 -30.25
N PRO A 61 8.25 16.50 -29.66
CA PRO A 61 7.16 16.95 -28.80
C PRO A 61 5.84 16.98 -29.57
N VAL A 62 4.78 16.41 -29.00
CA VAL A 62 3.44 16.42 -29.57
C VAL A 62 2.50 17.26 -28.71
N THR A 63 1.55 17.95 -29.34
CA THR A 63 0.50 18.66 -28.63
C THR A 63 -0.50 17.66 -28.03
N LEU A 64 -1.07 18.00 -26.88
CA LEU A 64 -2.04 17.16 -26.15
C LEU A 64 -3.21 16.73 -27.06
N GLU A 65 -3.66 17.58 -27.95
CA GLU A 65 -4.74 17.29 -28.93
C GLU A 65 -4.40 16.16 -29.91
N LYS A 66 -3.12 15.95 -30.19
CA LYS A 66 -2.66 14.89 -31.11
C LYS A 66 -2.46 13.55 -30.40
N VAL A 67 -2.44 13.53 -29.08
CA VAL A 67 -2.33 12.31 -28.29
C VAL A 67 -3.69 11.63 -28.26
N LYS A 68 -3.81 10.48 -28.92
CA LYS A 68 -4.99 9.63 -28.76
C LYS A 68 -4.95 8.98 -27.38
N ALA A 69 -5.94 9.28 -26.56
CA ALA A 69 -6.15 8.56 -25.30
C ALA A 69 -6.54 7.11 -25.64
N GLU A 70 -5.61 6.19 -25.55
CA GLU A 70 -5.92 4.77 -25.59
C GLU A 70 -6.67 4.42 -24.30
N LYS A 71 -7.79 3.72 -24.42
CA LYS A 71 -8.49 3.20 -23.25
C LYS A 71 -7.57 2.21 -22.54
N GLU A 72 -7.30 2.45 -21.27
CA GLU A 72 -6.54 1.51 -20.45
C GLU A 72 -7.20 0.13 -20.52
N THR A 73 -6.48 -0.85 -21.04
CA THR A 73 -6.93 -2.24 -21.02
C THR A 73 -6.73 -2.78 -19.60
N ARG A 74 -7.81 -3.20 -18.98
CA ARG A 74 -7.81 -3.79 -17.63
C ARG A 74 -8.14 -5.27 -17.73
N ILE A 75 -7.32 -6.07 -17.08
CA ILE A 75 -7.49 -7.52 -16.98
C ILE A 75 -8.05 -7.81 -15.58
N PRO A 76 -9.32 -8.24 -15.47
CA PRO A 76 -9.89 -8.58 -14.19
C PRO A 76 -9.27 -9.88 -13.65
N THR A 77 -8.99 -9.92 -12.37
CA THR A 77 -8.61 -11.16 -11.67
C THR A 77 -9.85 -11.85 -11.14
N LYS A 78 -9.72 -13.11 -10.70
CA LYS A 78 -10.81 -13.79 -9.98
C LYS A 78 -11.05 -13.22 -8.57
N PHE A 79 -10.14 -12.39 -8.07
CA PHE A 79 -10.22 -11.78 -6.76
C PHE A 79 -10.86 -10.40 -6.86
N SER A 80 -12.11 -10.28 -6.42
CA SER A 80 -12.87 -9.02 -6.46
C SER A 80 -12.27 -7.97 -5.54
N GLU A 81 -11.72 -8.38 -4.41
CA GLU A 81 -11.04 -7.51 -3.45
C GLU A 81 -9.74 -6.94 -4.04
N LEU A 82 -8.97 -7.74 -4.78
CA LEU A 82 -7.80 -7.24 -5.51
C LEU A 82 -8.20 -6.28 -6.64
N ASN A 83 -9.21 -6.64 -7.43
CA ASN A 83 -9.71 -5.77 -8.51
C ASN A 83 -10.14 -4.41 -7.96
N ARG A 84 -10.78 -4.37 -6.79
CA ARG A 84 -11.14 -3.12 -6.11
C ARG A 84 -9.93 -2.26 -5.82
N VAL A 85 -8.92 -2.84 -5.18
CA VAL A 85 -7.68 -2.14 -4.78
C VAL A 85 -6.90 -1.63 -6.00
N LEU A 86 -6.95 -2.36 -7.11
CA LEU A 86 -6.36 -1.97 -8.38
C LEU A 86 -7.20 -0.97 -9.18
N GLY A 87 -8.43 -0.66 -8.75
CA GLY A 87 -9.33 0.25 -9.44
C GLY A 87 -10.07 -0.36 -10.63
N GLY A 88 -10.37 -1.67 -10.55
CA GLY A 88 -11.15 -2.41 -11.54
C GLY A 88 -10.38 -3.49 -12.30
N GLY A 89 -9.16 -3.79 -11.94
CA GLY A 89 -8.32 -4.83 -12.55
C GLY A 89 -6.89 -4.40 -12.84
N ILE A 90 -6.09 -5.33 -13.32
CA ILE A 90 -4.68 -5.11 -13.65
C ILE A 90 -4.58 -4.32 -14.95
N VAL A 91 -3.81 -3.23 -14.94
CA VAL A 91 -3.56 -2.43 -16.16
C VAL A 91 -2.36 -3.01 -16.91
N THR A 92 -2.51 -3.26 -18.20
CA THR A 92 -1.44 -3.79 -19.06
C THR A 92 -0.26 -2.82 -19.12
N GLY A 93 0.96 -3.33 -19.06
CA GLY A 93 2.18 -2.53 -19.06
C GLY A 93 2.39 -1.71 -17.77
N SER A 94 1.72 -2.07 -16.68
CA SER A 94 1.91 -1.46 -15.37
C SER A 94 3.00 -2.14 -14.57
N LEU A 95 3.63 -1.36 -13.67
CA LEU A 95 4.57 -1.82 -12.68
C LEU A 95 3.94 -1.70 -11.29
N VAL A 96 3.67 -2.84 -10.66
CA VAL A 96 2.97 -2.94 -9.38
C VAL A 96 3.91 -3.45 -8.30
N LEU A 97 4.05 -2.71 -7.21
CA LEU A 97 4.82 -3.11 -6.03
C LEU A 97 3.88 -3.65 -4.94
N ILE A 98 4.18 -4.82 -4.41
CA ILE A 98 3.50 -5.41 -3.25
C ILE A 98 4.50 -5.47 -2.10
N GLY A 99 4.32 -4.59 -1.12
CA GLY A 99 5.09 -4.53 0.12
C GLY A 99 4.37 -5.21 1.28
N GLY A 100 5.11 -5.50 2.34
CA GLY A 100 4.55 -6.03 3.59
C GLY A 100 5.56 -6.88 4.36
N ASP A 101 5.24 -7.23 5.59
CA ASP A 101 6.12 -8.01 6.46
C ASP A 101 6.39 -9.41 5.87
N PRO A 102 7.56 -10.03 6.18
CA PRO A 102 7.83 -11.41 5.83
C PRO A 102 6.74 -12.33 6.40
N GLY A 103 6.33 -13.36 5.63
CA GLY A 103 5.32 -14.32 6.07
C GLY A 103 3.87 -13.86 6.00
N ILE A 104 3.57 -12.59 5.67
CA ILE A 104 2.20 -12.05 5.64
C ILE A 104 1.30 -12.69 4.56
N GLY A 105 1.88 -13.29 3.52
CA GLY A 105 1.13 -13.95 2.44
C GLY A 105 1.31 -13.34 1.04
N LYS A 106 2.24 -12.41 0.83
CA LYS A 106 2.48 -11.76 -0.49
C LYS A 106 2.70 -12.76 -1.62
N SER A 107 3.67 -13.65 -1.45
CA SER A 107 4.00 -14.68 -2.46
C SER A 107 2.86 -15.68 -2.65
N THR A 108 2.07 -15.96 -1.58
CA THR A 108 0.88 -16.81 -1.66
C THR A 108 -0.20 -16.16 -2.53
N LEU A 109 -0.50 -14.88 -2.28
CA LEU A 109 -1.47 -14.12 -3.08
C LEU A 109 -1.06 -14.10 -4.55
N MET A 110 0.21 -13.76 -4.83
CA MET A 110 0.71 -13.69 -6.20
C MET A 110 0.67 -15.05 -6.90
N LEU A 111 1.02 -16.13 -6.19
CA LEU A 111 0.96 -17.47 -6.76
C LEU A 111 -0.48 -17.87 -7.14
N GLN A 112 -1.47 -17.58 -6.29
CA GLN A 112 -2.88 -17.86 -6.57
C GLN A 112 -3.41 -17.04 -7.76
N ILE A 113 -3.09 -15.74 -7.82
CA ILE A 113 -3.53 -14.86 -8.90
C ILE A 113 -2.91 -15.28 -10.23
N MET A 114 -1.59 -15.42 -10.24
CA MET A 114 -0.82 -15.70 -11.45
C MET A 114 -1.11 -17.08 -12.02
N SER A 115 -1.32 -18.08 -11.16
CA SER A 115 -1.75 -19.42 -11.60
C SER A 115 -3.11 -19.39 -12.28
N THR A 116 -4.01 -18.52 -11.85
CA THR A 116 -5.30 -18.33 -12.50
C THR A 116 -5.17 -17.64 -13.86
N LEU A 117 -4.35 -16.57 -13.94
CA LEU A 117 -4.09 -15.84 -15.16
C LEU A 117 -3.32 -16.68 -16.20
N ALA A 118 -2.51 -17.63 -15.75
CA ALA A 118 -1.74 -18.52 -16.61
C ALA A 118 -2.59 -19.47 -17.48
N ASN A 119 -3.91 -19.54 -17.26
CA ASN A 119 -4.83 -20.27 -18.14
C ASN A 119 -5.08 -19.54 -19.48
N GLU A 120 -4.96 -18.23 -19.52
CA GLU A 120 -5.29 -17.39 -20.68
C GLU A 120 -4.08 -16.55 -21.12
N HIS A 121 -3.08 -16.37 -20.27
CA HIS A 121 -1.93 -15.50 -20.46
C HIS A 121 -0.61 -16.23 -20.18
N LYS A 122 0.46 -15.77 -20.82
CA LYS A 122 1.80 -16.23 -20.48
C LYS A 122 2.30 -15.55 -19.22
N VAL A 123 2.56 -16.31 -18.18
CA VAL A 123 3.05 -15.81 -16.89
C VAL A 123 4.43 -16.36 -16.61
N LEU A 124 5.38 -15.49 -16.29
CA LEU A 124 6.72 -15.82 -15.83
C LEU A 124 6.86 -15.44 -14.34
N TYR A 125 7.06 -16.43 -13.48
CA TYR A 125 7.33 -16.24 -12.05
C TYR A 125 8.81 -16.45 -11.78
N VAL A 126 9.50 -15.34 -11.51
CA VAL A 126 10.93 -15.32 -11.17
C VAL A 126 11.06 -15.32 -9.66
N SER A 127 11.79 -16.30 -9.11
CA SER A 127 12.04 -16.40 -7.69
C SER A 127 13.52 -16.37 -7.37
N GLY A 128 13.92 -15.46 -6.49
CA GLY A 128 15.28 -15.40 -5.97
C GLY A 128 15.44 -16.02 -4.58
N GLU A 129 14.36 -16.52 -3.97
CA GLU A 129 14.36 -17.05 -2.60
C GLU A 129 14.04 -18.54 -2.56
N GLU A 130 13.17 -19.02 -3.42
CA GLU A 130 12.69 -20.39 -3.42
C GLU A 130 13.03 -21.12 -4.72
N SER A 131 13.32 -22.42 -4.61
CA SER A 131 13.50 -23.31 -5.76
C SER A 131 12.16 -23.62 -6.45
N ALA A 132 12.20 -24.03 -7.71
CA ALA A 132 11.00 -24.42 -8.45
C ALA A 132 10.21 -25.55 -7.74
N SER A 133 10.90 -26.49 -7.09
CA SER A 133 10.26 -27.58 -6.35
C SER A 133 9.51 -27.08 -5.09
N GLN A 134 10.06 -26.09 -4.37
CA GLN A 134 9.39 -25.48 -3.21
C GLN A 134 8.15 -24.71 -3.63
N ILE A 135 8.25 -23.93 -4.72
CA ILE A 135 7.10 -23.21 -5.28
C ILE A 135 6.02 -24.20 -5.74
N LYS A 136 6.40 -25.30 -6.41
CA LYS A 136 5.45 -26.34 -6.86
C LYS A 136 4.73 -26.99 -5.67
N LEU A 137 5.44 -27.38 -4.62
CA LEU A 137 4.83 -27.94 -3.40
C LEU A 137 3.83 -26.96 -2.77
N ARG A 138 4.16 -25.66 -2.75
CA ARG A 138 3.24 -24.63 -2.27
C ARG A 138 2.04 -24.48 -3.19
N ALA A 139 2.24 -24.46 -4.51
CA ALA A 139 1.16 -24.39 -5.50
C ALA A 139 0.20 -25.58 -5.40
N ASP A 140 0.72 -26.77 -5.19
CA ASP A 140 -0.09 -28.00 -5.00
C ASP A 140 -0.95 -27.92 -3.73
N ARG A 141 -0.38 -27.41 -2.62
CA ARG A 141 -1.15 -27.17 -1.38
C ARG A 141 -2.26 -26.15 -1.57
N LEU A 142 -2.05 -25.15 -2.41
CA LEU A 142 -3.02 -24.11 -2.73
C LEU A 142 -4.04 -24.55 -3.80
N GLY A 143 -3.94 -25.75 -4.34
CA GLY A 143 -4.81 -26.26 -5.40
C GLY A 143 -4.62 -25.58 -6.76
N VAL A 144 -3.47 -24.96 -6.99
CA VAL A 144 -3.14 -24.22 -8.23
C VAL A 144 -1.90 -24.77 -8.95
N GLY A 145 -1.47 -25.97 -8.60
CA GLY A 145 -0.25 -26.59 -9.12
C GLY A 145 -0.27 -27.00 -10.59
N ASP A 146 -1.44 -27.09 -11.21
CA ASP A 146 -1.60 -27.51 -12.62
C ASP A 146 -1.74 -26.33 -13.59
N SER A 147 -1.29 -25.15 -13.19
CA SER A 147 -1.29 -23.96 -14.04
C SER A 147 -0.17 -24.00 -15.07
N GLY A 148 -0.39 -23.37 -16.23
CA GLY A 148 0.60 -23.18 -17.31
C GLY A 148 1.67 -22.12 -16.99
N MET A 149 1.89 -21.76 -15.74
CA MET A 149 2.84 -20.73 -15.31
C MET A 149 4.29 -21.21 -15.42
N TYR A 150 5.15 -20.39 -16.00
CA TYR A 150 6.60 -20.64 -16.09
C TYR A 150 7.27 -20.22 -14.77
N LEU A 151 8.03 -21.13 -14.16
CA LEU A 151 8.83 -20.86 -12.96
C LEU A 151 10.30 -20.69 -13.34
N TYR A 152 10.93 -19.63 -12.90
CA TYR A 152 12.33 -19.33 -13.19
C TYR A 152 13.07 -18.94 -11.91
N PRO A 153 13.75 -19.90 -11.24
CA PRO A 153 14.62 -19.62 -10.10
C PRO A 153 15.91 -18.95 -10.59
N GLU A 154 15.96 -17.64 -10.57
CA GLU A 154 17.09 -16.85 -11.03
C GLU A 154 17.13 -15.51 -10.28
N THR A 155 18.35 -14.99 -10.09
CA THR A 155 18.60 -13.70 -9.44
C THR A 155 19.34 -12.71 -10.35
N ASN A 156 20.01 -13.19 -11.39
CA ASN A 156 20.76 -12.35 -12.32
C ASN A 156 19.82 -11.66 -13.31
N MET A 157 19.76 -10.33 -13.25
CA MET A 157 18.85 -9.53 -14.06
C MET A 157 19.12 -9.66 -15.57
N SER A 158 20.37 -9.86 -15.99
CA SER A 158 20.69 -10.08 -17.41
C SER A 158 20.03 -11.35 -17.94
N ASN A 159 20.10 -12.46 -17.18
CA ASN A 159 19.46 -13.73 -17.57
C ASN A 159 17.93 -13.61 -17.60
N ILE A 160 17.38 -12.88 -16.60
CA ILE A 160 15.93 -12.64 -16.52
C ILE A 160 15.44 -11.87 -17.74
N ARG A 161 16.18 -10.84 -18.18
CA ARG A 161 15.87 -10.03 -19.36
C ARG A 161 15.88 -10.86 -20.63
N ASP A 162 16.92 -11.69 -20.81
CA ASP A 162 17.04 -12.57 -21.97
C ASP A 162 15.84 -13.52 -22.03
N GLN A 163 15.47 -14.12 -20.88
CA GLN A 163 14.33 -15.02 -20.82
C GLN A 163 12.99 -14.31 -21.05
N ILE A 164 12.80 -13.06 -20.59
CA ILE A 164 11.61 -12.26 -20.89
C ILE A 164 11.54 -11.96 -22.39
N SER A 165 12.67 -11.63 -23.01
CA SER A 165 12.74 -11.34 -24.44
C SER A 165 12.38 -12.56 -25.32
N ASP A 166 12.80 -13.75 -24.90
CA ASP A 166 12.55 -15.00 -25.61
C ASP A 166 11.11 -15.51 -25.42
N LEU A 167 10.63 -15.51 -24.17
CA LEU A 167 9.30 -16.02 -23.81
C LEU A 167 8.18 -15.06 -24.19
N LYS A 168 8.43 -13.74 -24.12
CA LYS A 168 7.45 -12.65 -24.31
C LYS A 168 6.20 -12.89 -23.45
N PRO A 169 6.34 -12.88 -22.12
CA PRO A 169 5.21 -13.09 -21.23
C PRO A 169 4.31 -11.87 -21.17
N ASP A 170 3.03 -12.04 -20.87
CA ASP A 170 2.09 -10.95 -20.58
C ASP A 170 2.29 -10.42 -19.16
N PHE A 171 2.68 -11.31 -18.23
CA PHE A 171 2.91 -11.02 -16.81
C PHE A 171 4.26 -11.56 -16.34
N VAL A 172 4.95 -10.75 -15.55
CA VAL A 172 6.19 -11.13 -14.85
C VAL A 172 6.01 -10.86 -13.36
N VAL A 173 6.40 -11.81 -12.53
CA VAL A 173 6.50 -11.63 -11.07
C VAL A 173 7.96 -11.74 -10.67
N ILE A 174 8.42 -10.80 -9.84
CA ILE A 174 9.75 -10.80 -9.21
C ILE A 174 9.60 -11.00 -7.71
N ASP A 175 10.01 -12.16 -7.21
CA ASP A 175 9.89 -12.57 -5.80
C ASP A 175 11.25 -13.01 -5.21
N SER A 176 11.95 -12.13 -4.50
CA SER A 176 11.70 -10.75 -4.15
C SER A 176 12.71 -9.81 -4.84
N ILE A 177 12.40 -8.54 -4.91
CA ILE A 177 13.28 -7.52 -5.51
C ILE A 177 14.64 -7.42 -4.78
N GLN A 178 14.68 -7.73 -3.48
CA GLN A 178 15.88 -7.64 -2.66
C GLN A 178 16.92 -8.71 -3.02
N THR A 179 16.51 -9.81 -3.64
CA THR A 179 17.42 -10.90 -4.03
C THR A 179 17.97 -10.73 -5.44
N MET A 180 17.41 -9.80 -6.22
CA MET A 180 17.84 -9.56 -7.60
C MET A 180 19.19 -8.86 -7.65
N ASN A 181 19.99 -9.23 -8.65
CA ASN A 181 21.34 -8.73 -8.87
C ASN A 181 21.53 -8.21 -10.29
N GLU A 182 21.91 -6.94 -10.41
CA GLU A 182 22.41 -6.37 -11.68
C GLU A 182 23.95 -6.45 -11.68
N PRO A 183 24.53 -7.36 -12.50
CA PRO A 183 25.99 -7.63 -12.46
C PRO A 183 26.87 -6.43 -12.85
N SER A 184 26.30 -5.42 -13.51
CA SER A 184 27.02 -4.22 -13.91
C SER A 184 27.32 -3.27 -12.74
N LEU A 185 26.72 -3.51 -11.56
CA LEU A 185 26.91 -2.70 -10.36
C LEU A 185 27.80 -3.40 -9.33
N ASP A 186 28.83 -2.71 -8.87
CA ASP A 186 29.73 -3.17 -7.79
C ASP A 186 29.12 -3.00 -6.38
N SER A 187 27.81 -3.02 -6.24
CA SER A 187 27.11 -2.85 -4.97
C SER A 187 26.52 -4.17 -4.48
N MET A 188 26.37 -4.33 -3.16
CA MET A 188 25.82 -5.54 -2.56
C MET A 188 24.38 -5.78 -3.01
N VAL A 189 24.04 -7.04 -3.21
CA VAL A 189 22.66 -7.50 -3.45
C VAL A 189 21.74 -7.00 -2.32
N GLY A 190 20.56 -6.52 -2.65
CA GLY A 190 19.60 -5.93 -1.71
C GLY A 190 19.93 -4.49 -1.28
N SER A 191 21.04 -3.92 -1.73
CA SER A 191 21.34 -2.50 -1.47
C SER A 191 20.39 -1.58 -2.25
N ALA A 192 20.26 -0.32 -1.78
CA ALA A 192 19.40 0.67 -2.44
C ALA A 192 19.78 0.92 -3.90
N ALA A 193 21.06 0.79 -4.26
CA ALA A 193 21.57 0.97 -5.62
C ALA A 193 21.10 -0.18 -6.52
N GLN A 194 21.25 -1.44 -6.08
CA GLN A 194 20.79 -2.62 -6.80
C GLN A 194 19.28 -2.60 -7.01
N VAL A 195 18.53 -2.40 -5.93
CA VAL A 195 17.06 -2.39 -5.97
C VAL A 195 16.51 -1.30 -6.91
N ARG A 196 17.13 -0.11 -6.92
CA ARG A 196 16.73 0.96 -7.84
C ARG A 196 17.03 0.64 -9.31
N GLU A 197 18.24 0.12 -9.59
CA GLU A 197 18.63 -0.19 -10.97
C GLU A 197 17.76 -1.29 -11.56
N VAL A 198 17.58 -2.39 -10.81
CA VAL A 198 16.69 -3.49 -11.22
C VAL A 198 15.26 -2.99 -11.45
N THR A 199 14.73 -2.14 -10.54
CA THR A 199 13.39 -1.58 -10.72
C THR A 199 13.30 -0.66 -11.93
N SER A 200 14.35 0.13 -12.21
CA SER A 200 14.41 0.98 -13.41
C SER A 200 14.35 0.17 -14.69
N GLU A 201 15.03 -0.96 -14.70
CA GLU A 201 15.02 -1.88 -15.82
C GLU A 201 13.65 -2.57 -16.00
N LEU A 202 13.05 -3.05 -14.90
CA LEU A 202 11.70 -3.63 -14.92
C LEU A 202 10.64 -2.62 -15.37
N MET A 203 10.81 -1.35 -14.99
CA MET A 203 9.94 -0.26 -15.48
C MET A 203 10.09 -0.06 -17.01
N HIS A 204 11.31 -0.17 -17.52
CA HIS A 204 11.55 -0.10 -18.95
C HIS A 204 10.84 -1.25 -19.71
N ILE A 205 11.00 -2.49 -19.23
CA ILE A 205 10.30 -3.66 -19.76
C ILE A 205 8.78 -3.45 -19.72
N ALA A 206 8.25 -3.00 -18.58
CA ALA A 206 6.81 -2.78 -18.44
C ALA A 206 6.27 -1.75 -19.46
N LYS A 207 6.96 -0.61 -19.64
CA LYS A 207 6.46 0.49 -20.45
C LYS A 207 6.69 0.31 -21.95
N ILE A 208 7.78 -0.35 -22.36
CA ILE A 208 8.13 -0.51 -23.76
C ILE A 208 7.56 -1.79 -24.34
N ASP A 209 7.78 -2.90 -23.63
CA ASP A 209 7.33 -4.20 -24.09
C ASP A 209 5.86 -4.47 -23.73
N GLN A 210 5.20 -3.51 -23.01
CA GLN A 210 3.81 -3.60 -22.54
C GLN A 210 3.55 -4.85 -21.68
N ILE A 211 4.57 -5.29 -20.94
CA ILE A 211 4.50 -6.42 -20.04
C ILE A 211 4.12 -5.93 -18.65
N THR A 212 3.11 -6.55 -18.03
CA THR A 212 2.75 -6.19 -16.65
C THR A 212 3.70 -6.85 -15.66
N VAL A 213 4.32 -6.05 -14.79
CA VAL A 213 5.32 -6.54 -13.84
C VAL A 213 4.84 -6.33 -12.41
N PHE A 214 4.85 -7.41 -11.63
CA PHE A 214 4.63 -7.39 -10.19
C PHE A 214 5.95 -7.58 -9.46
N ILE A 215 6.23 -6.69 -8.53
CA ILE A 215 7.42 -6.72 -7.68
C ILE A 215 6.99 -7.01 -6.26
N ILE A 216 7.51 -8.07 -5.66
CA ILE A 216 7.35 -8.35 -4.24
C ILE A 216 8.53 -7.76 -3.49
N GLY A 217 8.24 -7.01 -2.41
CA GLY A 217 9.24 -6.41 -1.54
C GLY A 217 8.94 -6.66 -0.06
N HIS A 218 9.98 -6.98 0.73
CA HIS A 218 9.86 -7.10 2.17
C HIS A 218 10.10 -5.76 2.85
N VAL A 219 9.26 -5.39 3.81
CA VAL A 219 9.49 -4.22 4.67
C VAL A 219 10.53 -4.61 5.72
N THR A 220 11.62 -3.86 5.79
CA THR A 220 12.64 -4.07 6.82
C THR A 220 12.52 -3.01 7.90
N LYS A 221 12.43 -3.43 9.15
CA LYS A 221 12.41 -2.52 10.32
C LYS A 221 13.79 -1.90 10.60
N GLU A 222 14.86 -2.48 10.05
CA GLU A 222 16.25 -2.05 10.27
C GLU A 222 17.00 -1.86 8.94
N GLY A 223 17.58 -0.70 8.78
CA GLY A 223 18.11 -0.04 7.57
C GLY A 223 19.24 -0.68 6.75
N ALA A 224 19.52 -1.99 6.85
CA ALA A 224 20.59 -2.63 6.07
C ALA A 224 20.14 -3.07 4.65
N ILE A 225 18.88 -3.42 4.47
CA ILE A 225 18.29 -3.83 3.19
C ILE A 225 17.30 -2.75 2.73
N ALA A 226 17.38 -2.37 1.44
CA ALA A 226 16.49 -1.36 0.88
C ALA A 226 15.04 -1.84 0.90
N GLY A 227 14.20 -1.17 1.68
CA GLY A 227 12.76 -1.45 1.76
C GLY A 227 11.97 -0.87 0.58
N PRO A 228 10.68 -1.27 0.44
CA PRO A 228 9.79 -0.83 -0.64
C PRO A 228 9.63 0.68 -0.77
N LYS A 229 9.78 1.45 0.30
CA LYS A 229 9.67 2.93 0.27
C LYS A 229 10.55 3.61 -0.76
N ILE A 230 11.72 3.04 -1.07
CA ILE A 230 12.62 3.59 -2.09
C ILE A 230 12.00 3.50 -3.49
N LEU A 231 11.12 2.52 -3.71
CA LEU A 231 10.51 2.20 -4.99
C LEU A 231 9.16 2.89 -5.22
N GLU A 232 8.52 3.41 -4.18
CA GLU A 232 7.17 4.00 -4.26
C GLU A 232 7.04 5.08 -5.35
N HIS A 233 8.12 5.86 -5.57
CA HIS A 233 8.11 6.90 -6.59
C HIS A 233 8.30 6.37 -8.02
N MET A 234 8.92 5.19 -8.16
CA MET A 234 9.27 4.59 -9.45
C MET A 234 8.15 3.78 -10.07
N VAL A 235 7.31 3.14 -9.23
CA VAL A 235 6.24 2.25 -9.67
C VAL A 235 4.92 2.98 -9.91
N ASP A 236 4.00 2.37 -10.66
CA ASP A 236 2.68 2.95 -10.94
C ASP A 236 1.69 2.73 -9.79
N THR A 237 1.73 1.54 -9.20
CA THR A 237 0.85 1.13 -8.10
C THR A 237 1.68 0.57 -6.95
N VAL A 238 1.34 0.97 -5.72
CA VAL A 238 1.95 0.47 -4.49
C VAL A 238 0.85 -0.10 -3.63
N LEU A 239 0.95 -1.38 -3.34
CA LEU A 239 0.07 -2.12 -2.45
C LEU A 239 0.85 -2.54 -1.21
N TYR A 240 0.32 -2.28 -0.03
CA TYR A 240 0.87 -2.80 1.22
C TYR A 240 -0.04 -3.86 1.80
N PHE A 241 0.55 -4.99 2.13
CA PHE A 241 -0.12 -6.12 2.77
C PHE A 241 0.17 -6.06 4.26
N GLU A 242 -0.87 -5.84 5.05
CA GLU A 242 -0.80 -5.69 6.50
C GLU A 242 -1.66 -6.78 7.18
N GLY A 243 -1.30 -7.13 8.39
CA GLY A 243 -2.05 -8.08 9.20
C GLY A 243 -1.35 -8.35 10.52
N ASP A 244 -2.11 -8.81 11.48
CA ASP A 244 -1.58 -9.27 12.76
C ASP A 244 -1.32 -10.79 12.67
N GLU A 245 -0.18 -11.25 13.21
CA GLU A 245 0.15 -12.67 13.28
C GLU A 245 -0.89 -13.49 14.08
N HIS A 246 -1.62 -12.83 14.98
CA HIS A 246 -2.64 -13.44 15.82
C HIS A 246 -4.04 -13.48 15.20
N HIS A 247 -4.26 -12.77 14.07
CA HIS A 247 -5.54 -12.72 13.39
C HIS A 247 -5.47 -13.38 12.01
N ALA A 248 -6.51 -14.10 11.62
CA ALA A 248 -6.59 -14.76 10.31
C ALA A 248 -6.69 -13.75 9.15
N TYR A 249 -7.09 -12.50 9.44
CA TYR A 249 -7.36 -11.50 8.42
C TYR A 249 -6.11 -10.75 7.97
N ARG A 250 -6.09 -10.44 6.68
CA ARG A 250 -5.05 -9.68 6.00
C ARG A 250 -5.69 -8.56 5.21
N ILE A 251 -5.12 -7.36 5.32
CA ILE A 251 -5.62 -6.17 4.64
C ILE A 251 -4.61 -5.74 3.59
N LEU A 252 -5.05 -5.57 2.37
CA LEU A 252 -4.26 -5.06 1.25
C LEU A 252 -4.62 -3.59 1.02
N HIS A 253 -3.71 -2.68 1.32
CA HIS A 253 -3.90 -1.24 1.15
C HIS A 253 -3.30 -0.74 -0.16
N SER A 254 -4.04 0.06 -0.92
CA SER A 254 -3.50 0.84 -2.04
C SER A 254 -2.94 2.16 -1.52
N VAL A 255 -1.62 2.27 -1.38
CA VAL A 255 -0.94 3.50 -0.93
C VAL A 255 -0.75 4.47 -2.10
N LYS A 256 -0.55 3.93 -3.30
CA LYS A 256 -0.43 4.69 -4.54
C LYS A 256 -1.07 3.92 -5.67
N ASN A 257 -1.89 4.61 -6.47
CA ASN A 257 -2.45 4.04 -7.69
C ASN A 257 -2.61 5.14 -8.74
N ARG A 258 -1.85 5.05 -9.85
CA ARG A 258 -1.95 6.00 -10.97
C ARG A 258 -3.17 5.76 -11.84
N PHE A 259 -3.78 4.57 -11.72
CA PHE A 259 -4.88 4.11 -12.56
C PHE A 259 -6.22 4.08 -11.85
N GLY A 260 -6.27 4.47 -10.57
CA GLY A 260 -7.47 4.44 -9.77
C GLY A 260 -7.35 5.24 -8.48
N ALA A 261 -8.33 5.06 -7.59
CA ALA A 261 -8.30 5.69 -6.29
C ALA A 261 -7.16 5.13 -5.42
N ALA A 262 -6.40 6.00 -4.78
CA ALA A 262 -5.53 5.63 -3.68
C ALA A 262 -6.37 5.43 -2.39
N ASN A 263 -5.82 4.71 -1.42
CA ASN A 263 -6.45 4.38 -0.14
C ASN A 263 -7.65 3.41 -0.24
N GLU A 264 -7.75 2.64 -1.33
CA GLU A 264 -8.66 1.49 -1.36
C GLU A 264 -8.10 0.33 -0.55
N ILE A 265 -9.00 -0.45 0.06
CA ILE A 265 -8.61 -1.66 0.78
C ILE A 265 -9.28 -2.92 0.21
N GLY A 266 -8.54 -4.02 0.25
CA GLY A 266 -9.02 -5.38 0.02
C GLY A 266 -8.81 -6.23 1.26
N MET A 267 -9.78 -7.04 1.63
CA MET A 267 -9.69 -7.90 2.80
C MET A 267 -9.64 -9.36 2.41
N PHE A 268 -8.71 -10.07 3.05
CA PHE A 268 -8.48 -11.50 2.84
C PHE A 268 -8.41 -12.22 4.17
N GLU A 269 -8.79 -13.47 4.17
CA GLU A 269 -8.59 -14.40 5.27
C GLU A 269 -7.54 -15.43 4.89
N MET A 270 -6.62 -15.73 5.80
CA MET A 270 -5.59 -16.74 5.60
C MET A 270 -6.10 -18.09 6.08
N GLU A 271 -6.37 -18.99 5.14
CA GLU A 271 -6.76 -20.37 5.38
C GLU A 271 -5.60 -21.33 5.04
N ASN A 272 -5.75 -22.60 5.39
CA ASN A 272 -4.79 -23.65 4.99
C ASN A 272 -4.69 -23.82 3.46
N SER A 273 -5.78 -23.51 2.77
CA SER A 273 -5.91 -23.52 1.30
C SER A 273 -5.38 -22.27 0.62
N GLY A 274 -4.89 -21.27 1.37
CA GLY A 274 -4.40 -20.00 0.88
C GLY A 274 -5.21 -18.81 1.32
N LEU A 275 -5.12 -17.73 0.57
CA LEU A 275 -5.88 -16.49 0.82
C LEU A 275 -7.26 -16.58 0.17
N LYS A 276 -8.28 -16.27 0.95
CA LYS A 276 -9.67 -16.19 0.54
C LYS A 276 -10.18 -14.77 0.72
N GLU A 277 -11.00 -14.30 -0.20
CA GLU A 277 -11.58 -12.96 -0.13
C GLU A 277 -12.64 -12.84 0.95
N VAL A 278 -12.59 -11.75 1.69
CA VAL A 278 -13.63 -11.36 2.63
C VAL A 278 -14.57 -10.36 1.95
N THR A 279 -15.66 -10.87 1.40
CA THR A 279 -16.63 -10.04 0.66
C THR A 279 -17.45 -9.13 1.57
N ASN A 280 -17.69 -9.54 2.81
CA ASN A 280 -18.43 -8.78 3.81
C ASN A 280 -17.65 -8.65 5.13
N PRO A 281 -16.71 -7.71 5.25
CA PRO A 281 -15.96 -7.51 6.49
C PRO A 281 -16.85 -7.13 7.68
N SER A 282 -17.91 -6.37 7.43
CA SER A 282 -18.81 -5.88 8.48
C SER A 282 -19.48 -7.03 9.24
N SER A 283 -19.88 -8.13 8.56
CA SER A 283 -20.46 -9.28 9.25
C SER A 283 -19.46 -9.94 10.18
N ILE A 284 -18.21 -10.11 9.74
CA ILE A 284 -17.16 -10.75 10.54
C ILE A 284 -16.91 -10.00 11.86
N PHE A 285 -16.85 -8.67 11.82
CA PHE A 285 -16.61 -7.85 13.02
C PHE A 285 -17.82 -7.78 13.96
N LEU A 286 -18.98 -8.24 13.51
CA LEU A 286 -20.23 -8.18 14.27
C LEU A 286 -20.81 -9.56 14.65
N ASP A 287 -20.30 -10.66 14.07
CA ASP A 287 -20.85 -12.02 14.27
C ASP A 287 -20.81 -12.49 15.73
N GLU A 288 -19.80 -12.07 16.49
CA GLU A 288 -19.63 -12.44 17.92
C GLU A 288 -20.20 -11.40 18.87
N ARG A 289 -20.90 -10.38 18.37
CA ARG A 289 -21.45 -9.31 19.20
C ARG A 289 -22.59 -9.85 20.11
N LEU A 290 -22.46 -9.58 21.38
CA LEU A 290 -23.55 -9.87 22.35
C LEU A 290 -24.63 -8.81 22.21
N PRO A 291 -25.89 -9.21 21.96
CA PRO A 291 -27.00 -8.27 21.87
C PRO A 291 -27.25 -7.61 23.23
N ASN A 292 -27.64 -6.34 23.21
CA ASN A 292 -28.05 -5.57 24.38
C ASN A 292 -27.03 -5.58 25.52
N SER A 293 -25.74 -5.48 25.17
CA SER A 293 -24.65 -5.39 26.14
C SER A 293 -24.34 -3.93 26.50
N THR A 294 -23.95 -3.69 27.76
CA THR A 294 -23.46 -2.39 28.19
C THR A 294 -22.02 -2.19 27.70
N GLY A 295 -21.65 -0.97 27.33
CA GLY A 295 -20.31 -0.65 26.86
C GLY A 295 -20.01 -1.09 25.43
N SER A 296 -20.94 -1.65 24.68
CA SER A 296 -20.78 -2.03 23.27
C SER A 296 -21.52 -1.06 22.36
N CYS A 297 -20.87 -0.55 21.32
CA CYS A 297 -21.44 0.38 20.36
C CYS A 297 -20.92 0.10 18.95
N VAL A 298 -21.78 0.17 17.96
CA VAL A 298 -21.38 -0.03 16.55
C VAL A 298 -21.21 1.30 15.84
N VAL A 299 -20.13 1.38 15.07
CA VAL A 299 -19.80 2.51 14.21
C VAL A 299 -19.73 2.05 12.75
N VAL A 300 -20.04 2.96 11.83
CA VAL A 300 -19.68 2.81 10.41
C VAL A 300 -18.46 3.69 10.15
N SER A 301 -17.29 3.07 10.12
CA SER A 301 -16.02 3.70 9.76
C SER A 301 -15.77 3.62 8.26
N LEU A 302 -14.92 4.50 7.73
CA LEU A 302 -14.40 4.40 6.38
C LEU A 302 -12.94 3.97 6.42
N GLU A 303 -12.66 2.86 5.76
CA GLU A 303 -11.30 2.48 5.45
C GLU A 303 -11.07 2.70 3.95
N GLY A 304 -10.30 3.75 3.65
CA GLY A 304 -10.23 4.26 2.28
C GLY A 304 -11.55 4.81 1.77
N THR A 305 -12.14 4.17 0.79
CA THR A 305 -13.48 4.53 0.29
C THR A 305 -14.57 3.59 0.78
N ARG A 306 -14.22 2.49 1.44
CA ARG A 306 -15.11 1.43 1.86
C ARG A 306 -15.69 1.70 3.24
N PRO A 307 -17.01 1.78 3.40
CA PRO A 307 -17.64 1.76 4.71
C PRO A 307 -17.53 0.35 5.32
N ILE A 308 -17.16 0.28 6.58
CA ILE A 308 -17.05 -0.95 7.36
C ILE A 308 -17.70 -0.72 8.71
N LEU A 309 -18.57 -1.63 9.11
CA LEU A 309 -19.10 -1.63 10.46
C LEU A 309 -18.12 -2.33 11.40
N ALA A 310 -17.86 -1.70 12.52
CA ALA A 310 -17.02 -2.23 13.57
C ALA A 310 -17.65 -1.98 14.94
N GLU A 311 -17.42 -2.89 15.86
CA GLU A 311 -17.84 -2.73 17.25
C GLU A 311 -16.73 -2.04 18.04
N VAL A 312 -17.11 -1.02 18.79
CA VAL A 312 -16.29 -0.36 19.82
C VAL A 312 -16.78 -0.81 21.17
N GLN A 313 -15.89 -1.35 21.98
CA GLN A 313 -16.19 -1.77 23.35
C GLN A 313 -15.46 -0.87 24.34
N ALA A 314 -16.16 -0.47 25.40
CA ALA A 314 -15.64 0.29 26.51
C ALA A 314 -15.99 -0.38 27.82
N LEU A 315 -15.01 -0.50 28.71
CA LEU A 315 -15.21 -0.90 30.10
C LEU A 315 -14.74 0.24 31.01
N VAL A 316 -15.66 0.78 31.79
CA VAL A 316 -15.39 1.83 32.78
C VAL A 316 -15.65 1.25 34.18
N ALA A 317 -14.65 1.28 35.03
CA ALA A 317 -14.72 0.73 36.38
C ALA A 317 -14.02 1.63 37.40
N PRO A 318 -14.45 1.66 38.67
CA PRO A 318 -13.76 2.42 39.72
C PRO A 318 -12.28 2.03 39.83
N THR A 319 -11.38 3.03 39.91
CA THR A 319 -9.96 2.74 40.08
C THR A 319 -9.64 2.23 41.46
N ALA A 320 -8.85 1.16 41.56
CA ALA A 320 -8.38 0.61 42.83
C ALA A 320 -7.05 1.22 43.31
N PHE A 321 -6.32 1.95 42.47
CA PHE A 321 -4.90 2.28 42.69
C PHE A 321 -4.59 3.79 42.76
N GLY A 322 -5.56 4.65 42.96
CA GLY A 322 -5.35 6.10 43.11
C GLY A 322 -5.04 6.86 41.78
N TYR A 323 -4.66 6.17 40.72
CA TYR A 323 -4.46 6.73 39.39
C TYR A 323 -5.34 5.97 38.37
N ALA A 324 -6.21 6.70 37.70
CA ALA A 324 -7.09 6.14 36.70
C ALA A 324 -6.28 5.60 35.49
N LYS A 325 -6.39 4.31 35.21
CA LYS A 325 -5.76 3.66 34.07
C LYS A 325 -6.54 3.95 32.79
N ARG A 326 -5.83 4.20 31.69
CA ARG A 326 -6.38 4.33 30.35
C ARG A 326 -5.67 3.33 29.45
N THR A 327 -6.40 2.42 28.85
CA THR A 327 -5.84 1.40 27.97
C THR A 327 -6.68 1.35 26.71
N THR A 328 -6.02 1.34 25.54
CA THR A 328 -6.71 1.30 24.26
C THR A 328 -6.09 0.21 23.37
N SER A 329 -6.93 -0.47 22.60
CA SER A 329 -6.54 -1.39 21.54
C SER A 329 -7.39 -1.10 20.29
N GLY A 330 -6.74 -0.85 19.15
CA GLY A 330 -7.43 -0.46 17.91
C GLY A 330 -7.91 1.00 17.86
N ILE A 331 -7.82 1.76 18.96
CA ILE A 331 -8.18 3.17 19.09
C ILE A 331 -6.95 3.95 19.55
N ASP A 332 -6.72 5.14 18.98
CA ASP A 332 -5.63 6.02 19.40
C ASP A 332 -5.81 6.46 20.86
N TYR A 333 -4.74 6.35 21.65
CA TYR A 333 -4.74 6.69 23.09
C TYR A 333 -5.09 8.16 23.33
N ASN A 334 -4.53 9.07 22.53
CA ASN A 334 -4.76 10.52 22.73
C ASN A 334 -6.21 10.88 22.39
N LYS A 335 -6.77 10.26 21.36
CA LYS A 335 -8.19 10.38 21.00
C LYS A 335 -9.09 9.93 22.16
N ALA A 336 -8.84 8.76 22.71
CA ALA A 336 -9.60 8.23 23.84
C ALA A 336 -9.52 9.16 25.07
N ALA A 337 -8.31 9.63 25.42
CA ALA A 337 -8.10 10.55 26.54
C ALA A 337 -8.85 11.88 26.35
N LEU A 338 -8.87 12.41 25.12
CA LEU A 338 -9.58 13.63 24.76
C LEU A 338 -11.10 13.45 24.89
N LEU A 339 -11.65 12.35 24.39
CA LEU A 339 -13.08 12.07 24.48
C LEU A 339 -13.54 11.83 25.94
N LEU A 340 -12.73 11.18 26.76
CA LEU A 340 -12.96 11.06 28.21
C LEU A 340 -13.04 12.43 28.90
N ALA A 341 -12.11 13.35 28.57
CA ALA A 341 -12.14 14.71 29.10
C ALA A 341 -13.37 15.51 28.65
N VAL A 342 -13.81 15.33 27.40
CA VAL A 342 -15.06 15.94 26.90
C VAL A 342 -16.27 15.40 27.65
N LEU A 343 -16.37 14.08 27.85
CA LEU A 343 -17.45 13.45 28.60
C LEU A 343 -17.50 13.93 30.03
N GLU A 344 -16.35 14.06 30.68
CA GLU A 344 -16.24 14.58 32.04
C GLU A 344 -16.74 16.02 32.13
N LYS A 345 -16.22 16.89 31.24
CA LYS A 345 -16.51 18.34 31.33
C LYS A 345 -17.85 18.73 30.75
N ARG A 346 -18.34 18.04 29.71
CA ARG A 346 -19.58 18.36 28.98
C ARG A 346 -20.70 17.37 29.21
N GLY A 347 -20.35 16.09 29.41
CA GLY A 347 -21.31 15.03 29.68
C GLY A 347 -21.66 14.87 31.17
N ASN A 348 -21.01 15.59 32.09
CA ASN A 348 -21.17 15.46 33.54
C ASN A 348 -20.93 14.03 34.04
N LEU A 349 -20.02 13.28 33.42
CA LEU A 349 -19.63 11.96 33.91
C LEU A 349 -18.39 12.11 34.78
N MET A 350 -18.40 11.51 35.97
CA MET A 350 -17.25 11.58 36.87
C MET A 350 -16.22 10.50 36.55
N LEU A 351 -15.37 10.75 35.55
CA LEU A 351 -14.41 9.79 35.01
C LEU A 351 -12.99 9.92 35.60
N GLN A 352 -12.72 10.91 36.48
CA GLN A 352 -11.40 11.14 37.06
C GLN A 352 -10.89 9.93 37.86
N ASN A 353 -11.77 9.26 38.60
CA ASN A 353 -11.45 8.10 39.45
C ASN A 353 -11.98 6.79 38.82
N GLN A 354 -12.10 6.74 37.49
CA GLN A 354 -12.55 5.56 36.79
C GLN A 354 -11.44 5.07 35.86
N ASP A 355 -11.11 3.79 35.88
CA ASP A 355 -10.33 3.13 34.87
C ASP A 355 -11.16 3.01 33.60
N ALA A 356 -10.55 3.23 32.44
CA ALA A 356 -11.22 3.08 31.15
C ALA A 356 -10.39 2.21 30.18
N TYR A 357 -11.02 1.17 29.71
CA TYR A 357 -10.46 0.23 28.74
C TYR A 357 -11.31 0.31 27.48
N LEU A 358 -10.66 0.54 26.33
CA LEU A 358 -11.33 0.72 25.05
C LEU A 358 -10.71 -0.24 24.03
N THR A 359 -11.55 -0.97 23.32
CA THR A 359 -11.08 -1.87 22.28
C THR A 359 -12.01 -1.84 21.07
N THR A 360 -11.47 -2.23 19.93
CA THR A 360 -12.24 -2.52 18.71
C THR A 360 -12.26 -4.03 18.48
N THR A 361 -13.41 -4.57 18.10
CA THR A 361 -13.53 -6.00 17.82
C THR A 361 -12.65 -6.38 16.63
N GLY A 362 -12.01 -7.56 16.70
CA GLY A 362 -11.11 -8.06 15.66
C GLY A 362 -9.79 -7.30 15.55
N GLY A 363 -9.46 -6.42 16.52
CA GLY A 363 -8.19 -5.68 16.55
C GLY A 363 -8.01 -4.66 15.40
N ILE A 364 -9.08 -4.33 14.68
CA ILE A 364 -9.02 -3.34 13.59
C ILE A 364 -8.65 -1.96 14.15
N LYS A 365 -7.70 -1.30 13.51
CA LYS A 365 -7.28 0.04 13.91
C LYS A 365 -8.19 1.09 13.30
N LEU A 366 -9.04 1.70 14.09
CA LEU A 366 -9.93 2.78 13.68
C LEU A 366 -9.29 4.14 13.97
N SER A 367 -8.95 4.90 12.93
CA SER A 367 -8.28 6.21 13.05
C SER A 367 -9.17 7.38 12.65
N GLU A 368 -10.30 7.13 12.00
CA GLU A 368 -11.19 8.14 11.47
C GLU A 368 -11.91 8.95 12.57
N PRO A 369 -12.14 10.28 12.40
CA PRO A 369 -12.91 11.08 13.35
C PRO A 369 -14.36 10.64 13.53
N ALA A 370 -14.97 10.02 12.52
CA ALA A 370 -16.36 9.56 12.56
C ALA A 370 -16.68 8.54 13.66
N ILE A 371 -15.67 7.91 14.25
CA ILE A 371 -15.81 6.91 15.32
C ILE A 371 -16.06 7.55 16.70
N ASP A 372 -15.80 8.85 16.85
CA ASP A 372 -15.80 9.52 18.13
C ASP A 372 -17.14 9.39 18.86
N LEU A 373 -18.25 9.53 18.13
CA LEU A 373 -19.58 9.40 18.72
C LEU A 373 -19.82 7.99 19.26
N ALA A 374 -19.38 6.94 18.56
CA ALA A 374 -19.51 5.56 19.03
C ALA A 374 -18.65 5.31 20.29
N ILE A 375 -17.44 5.87 20.35
CA ILE A 375 -16.57 5.79 21.53
C ILE A 375 -17.26 6.46 22.73
N VAL A 376 -17.78 7.67 22.53
CA VAL A 376 -18.52 8.42 23.56
C VAL A 376 -19.72 7.65 24.06
N MET A 377 -20.49 7.04 23.16
CA MET A 377 -21.67 6.23 23.51
C MET A 377 -21.29 4.96 24.24
N ALA A 378 -20.22 4.26 23.82
CA ALA A 378 -19.73 3.07 24.51
C ALA A 378 -19.25 3.40 25.95
N ILE A 379 -18.47 4.47 26.12
CA ILE A 379 -18.05 4.93 27.45
C ILE A 379 -19.24 5.30 28.34
N GLY A 380 -20.20 6.07 27.79
CA GLY A 380 -21.40 6.51 28.52
C GLY A 380 -22.30 5.34 28.92
N SER A 381 -22.46 4.37 28.01
CA SER A 381 -23.20 3.12 28.24
C SER A 381 -22.57 2.31 29.39
N SER A 382 -21.26 2.07 29.32
CA SER A 382 -20.52 1.35 30.36
C SER A 382 -20.54 2.07 31.72
N TYR A 383 -20.37 3.40 31.72
CA TYR A 383 -20.37 4.19 32.96
C TYR A 383 -21.74 4.20 33.67
N LYS A 384 -22.82 4.27 32.88
CA LYS A 384 -24.19 4.32 33.40
C LYS A 384 -24.86 2.95 33.52
N ASP A 385 -24.17 1.90 33.11
CA ASP A 385 -24.70 0.53 33.03
C ASP A 385 -26.01 0.45 32.23
N MET A 386 -26.05 1.17 31.09
CA MET A 386 -27.20 1.26 30.21
C MET A 386 -26.91 0.56 28.89
N GLU A 387 -27.77 -0.37 28.52
CA GLU A 387 -27.67 -1.09 27.25
C GLU A 387 -27.89 -0.16 26.04
N ILE A 388 -27.12 -0.39 24.97
CA ILE A 388 -27.37 0.21 23.66
C ILE A 388 -28.08 -0.85 22.79
N PRO A 389 -29.24 -0.51 22.20
CA PRO A 389 -29.95 -1.45 21.32
C PRO A 389 -29.06 -1.99 20.21
N SER A 390 -29.12 -3.29 19.96
CA SER A 390 -28.26 -3.95 18.95
C SER A 390 -28.51 -3.48 17.53
N GLU A 391 -29.65 -2.84 17.29
CA GLU A 391 -30.06 -2.30 15.99
C GLU A 391 -29.55 -0.88 15.72
N ASP A 392 -28.83 -0.27 16.69
CA ASP A 392 -28.34 1.09 16.62
C ASP A 392 -26.87 1.15 16.23
N CYS A 393 -26.54 2.09 15.36
CA CYS A 393 -25.16 2.46 15.07
C CYS A 393 -24.97 3.99 15.13
N PHE A 394 -23.73 4.42 15.37
CA PHE A 394 -23.41 5.80 15.67
C PHE A 394 -22.24 6.29 14.81
N VAL A 395 -22.40 7.48 14.23
CA VAL A 395 -21.39 8.07 13.34
C VAL A 395 -21.32 9.57 13.59
N GLY A 396 -20.17 10.08 13.94
CA GLY A 396 -19.97 11.51 14.14
C GLY A 396 -18.60 11.83 14.76
N GLU A 397 -18.03 12.95 14.38
CA GLU A 397 -16.87 13.54 15.06
C GLU A 397 -17.33 14.32 16.30
N VAL A 398 -16.62 14.20 17.42
CA VAL A 398 -16.95 14.92 18.65
C VAL A 398 -15.91 16.01 18.91
N GLY A 399 -16.37 17.26 18.91
CA GLY A 399 -15.51 18.42 19.21
C GLY A 399 -15.30 18.62 20.72
N LEU A 400 -14.30 19.43 21.07
CA LEU A 400 -13.95 19.75 22.46
C LEU A 400 -15.04 20.46 23.27
N THR A 401 -15.97 21.12 22.57
CA THR A 401 -17.10 21.79 23.20
C THR A 401 -18.31 20.87 23.37
N GLY A 402 -18.19 19.58 22.92
CA GLY A 402 -19.22 18.57 23.04
C GLY A 402 -20.16 18.53 21.85
N GLU A 403 -19.92 19.33 20.81
CA GLU A 403 -20.71 19.30 19.58
C GLU A 403 -20.38 18.05 18.74
N VAL A 404 -21.39 17.54 18.03
CA VAL A 404 -21.22 16.46 17.06
C VAL A 404 -21.12 17.08 15.66
N ARG A 405 -19.97 16.86 15.01
CA ARG A 405 -19.61 17.43 13.73
C ARG A 405 -19.88 16.51 12.56
N ARG A 406 -20.01 17.10 11.38
CA ARG A 406 -20.19 16.39 10.12
C ARG A 406 -19.04 15.42 9.82
N VAL A 407 -19.39 14.33 9.13
CA VAL A 407 -18.44 13.35 8.61
C VAL A 407 -18.64 13.18 7.11
N ASN A 408 -17.60 12.75 6.43
CA ASN A 408 -17.62 12.54 5.00
C ASN A 408 -18.40 11.28 4.61
N LYS A 409 -18.95 11.25 3.37
CA LYS A 409 -19.62 10.09 2.74
C LYS A 409 -20.73 9.48 3.61
N ILE A 410 -21.55 10.31 4.22
CA ILE A 410 -22.62 9.85 5.13
C ILE A 410 -23.60 8.91 4.44
N GLU A 411 -23.93 9.15 3.17
CA GLU A 411 -24.84 8.31 2.37
C GLU A 411 -24.31 6.88 2.22
N SER A 412 -23.02 6.73 1.93
CA SER A 412 -22.38 5.41 1.82
C SER A 412 -22.39 4.65 3.16
N ARG A 413 -22.26 5.38 4.28
CA ARG A 413 -22.33 4.80 5.63
C ARG A 413 -23.74 4.32 5.95
N ILE A 414 -24.75 5.13 5.62
CA ILE A 414 -26.15 4.78 5.81
C ILE A 414 -26.49 3.52 4.98
N ALA A 415 -26.09 3.51 3.71
CA ALA A 415 -26.34 2.37 2.82
C ALA A 415 -25.69 1.07 3.33
N GLU A 416 -24.49 1.13 3.88
CA GLU A 416 -23.83 -0.07 4.44
C GLU A 416 -24.50 -0.51 5.76
N ALA A 417 -24.89 0.43 6.63
CA ALA A 417 -25.64 0.10 7.85
C ALA A 417 -26.99 -0.60 7.53
N GLU A 418 -27.73 -0.07 6.55
CA GLU A 418 -28.98 -0.66 6.07
C GLU A 418 -28.76 -2.06 5.51
N LYS A 419 -27.75 -2.24 4.66
CA LYS A 419 -27.39 -3.53 4.05
C LYS A 419 -27.09 -4.62 5.10
N ILE A 420 -26.47 -4.24 6.22
CA ILE A 420 -26.14 -5.15 7.34
C ILE A 420 -27.37 -5.39 8.25
N GLY A 421 -28.41 -4.57 8.15
CA GLY A 421 -29.68 -4.76 8.87
C GLY A 421 -29.86 -3.86 10.09
N PHE A 422 -29.06 -2.81 10.26
CA PHE A 422 -29.28 -1.81 11.29
C PHE A 422 -30.55 -1.00 11.00
N LYS A 423 -31.36 -0.74 12.03
CA LYS A 423 -32.64 -0.03 11.88
C LYS A 423 -32.50 1.47 12.16
N ARG A 424 -31.52 1.87 12.98
CA ARG A 424 -31.28 3.26 13.34
C ARG A 424 -29.81 3.62 13.21
N ILE A 425 -29.52 4.75 12.59
CA ILE A 425 -28.21 5.34 12.54
C ILE A 425 -28.27 6.76 13.13
N PHE A 426 -27.43 7.02 14.13
CA PHE A 426 -27.31 8.33 14.75
C PHE A 426 -26.20 9.10 14.07
N ILE A 427 -26.56 10.23 13.45
CA ILE A 427 -25.67 11.06 12.65
C ILE A 427 -25.77 12.53 13.08
N PRO A 428 -24.77 13.38 12.78
CA PRO A 428 -24.84 14.80 13.05
C PRO A 428 -26.02 15.48 12.34
N LYS A 429 -26.75 16.32 13.04
CA LYS A 429 -27.93 17.01 12.54
C LYS A 429 -27.77 17.69 11.17
N PHE A 430 -26.58 18.21 10.88
CA PHE A 430 -26.32 18.94 9.64
C PHE A 430 -25.86 18.07 8.46
N CYS A 431 -25.77 16.75 8.61
CA CYS A 431 -25.41 15.85 7.51
C CYS A 431 -26.50 15.72 6.44
N LEU A 432 -27.76 15.86 6.82
CA LEU A 432 -28.94 15.70 5.94
C LEU A 432 -29.29 16.96 5.13
N LEU A 433 -28.64 18.11 5.35
CA LEU A 433 -28.99 19.39 4.68
C LEU A 433 -28.62 19.45 3.20
N TYR A 434 -27.92 18.44 2.64
CA TYR A 434 -27.48 18.40 1.24
C TYR A 434 -28.06 17.24 0.43
N THR A 435 -28.88 16.40 1.02
CA THR A 435 -29.63 15.40 0.27
C THR A 435 -30.90 16.07 -0.24
N SER A 436 -31.12 16.07 -1.55
CA SER A 436 -32.44 16.37 -2.12
C SER A 436 -33.42 15.38 -1.49
N PRO A 437 -34.53 15.82 -0.88
CA PRO A 437 -35.49 14.90 -0.28
C PRO A 437 -35.95 13.91 -1.35
N SER A 438 -35.80 12.62 -1.05
CA SER A 438 -36.39 11.57 -1.87
C SER A 438 -37.92 11.79 -1.92
N PRO A 439 -38.62 11.46 -3.02
CA PRO A 439 -40.06 11.54 -3.07
C PRO A 439 -40.79 10.81 -1.92
N ARG A 440 -40.13 9.86 -1.25
CA ARG A 440 -40.64 9.16 -0.05
C ARG A 440 -40.50 9.99 1.23
N ASP A 441 -39.46 10.87 1.32
CA ASP A 441 -39.22 11.67 2.53
C ASP A 441 -40.21 12.86 2.65
N VAL A 442 -40.90 13.21 1.56
CA VAL A 442 -41.87 14.29 1.52
C VAL A 442 -43.23 13.87 2.15
N GLU A 443 -43.52 12.57 2.24
CA GLU A 443 -44.77 12.08 2.84
C GLU A 443 -44.70 11.99 4.37
N GLU A 444 -43.55 11.78 4.99
CA GLU A 444 -43.39 11.70 6.45
C GLU A 444 -43.24 13.06 7.15
N SER A 445 -43.00 14.15 6.43
CA SER A 445 -42.86 15.50 7.03
C SER A 445 -44.19 16.24 7.27
N ARG A 446 -45.30 15.65 6.99
CA ARG A 446 -46.63 16.21 7.32
C ARG A 446 -47.20 15.63 8.62
N MET A 447 -46.58 15.99 9.75
CA MET A 447 -47.31 15.93 11.02
C MET A 447 -48.18 17.17 11.17
N PRO A 448 -49.47 17.04 11.50
CA PRO A 448 -50.33 18.21 11.68
C PRO A 448 -49.95 18.93 12.97
N SER A 449 -49.72 20.22 12.84
CA SER A 449 -49.68 21.16 13.96
C SER A 449 -51.12 21.29 14.45
N SER A 450 -51.51 20.61 15.52
CA SER A 450 -52.62 21.04 16.37
C SER A 450 -52.72 20.21 17.65
N ALA A 451 -52.64 20.88 18.73
CA ALA A 451 -53.12 20.83 20.09
C ALA A 451 -52.04 20.70 21.15
#